data_a0ff64cbf8c0a5090f958c448750d3db
#
_entry.id   a0ff64cbf8c0a5090f958c448750d3db
#
_cell.length_a   1.000
_cell.length_b   1.000
_cell.length_c   1.000
_cell.angle_alpha   90.00
_cell.angle_beta   90.00
_cell.angle_gamma   90.00
#
_symmetry.space_group_name_H-M   'P 1'
#
loop_
_entity.id
_entity.type
_entity.pdbx_description
1 polymer ?
#
loop_
_entity_poly.entity_id
_entity_poly.type
_entity_poly.pdbx_seq_one_letter_code
_entity_poly.pdbx_strand_id
1 'polypeptide(L)'
;VLDPRRHDPGPKTILGRTAAFDGASLAAWLAEQPATARHITNRLWLQRVGTLPPPQRLEALASGWRQQQLAIPWLLQAIDTSPEAIASRQQGLRLADPLEVVARSLRLLGSRHPDALAISLRGLRAMGQAPFEPPSVQGWPHNALWLHLRWLQARRRSLQALLADEEVWASAQLPAELPPTLTPIPPLGLALPATPSRANLSTLFADPVWQLA
;
A
#
# COMPACT_ATOMS: atom_id res chain seq x y z
N VAL A 1 19.53 16.31 12.56
CA VAL A 1 20.65 16.69 13.42
C VAL A 1 20.14 17.67 14.46
N LEU A 2 20.47 17.46 15.76
CA LEU A 2 20.12 18.37 16.85
C LEU A 2 20.91 19.68 16.66
N ASP A 3 20.20 20.82 16.65
CA ASP A 3 20.84 22.14 16.69
C ASP A 3 20.86 22.63 18.17
N PRO A 4 22.02 22.64 18.84
CA PRO A 4 22.11 23.03 20.25
C PRO A 4 21.64 24.47 20.51
N ARG A 5 21.68 25.36 19.50
CA ARG A 5 21.27 26.76 19.64
C ARG A 5 19.76 26.93 19.67
N ARG A 6 19.02 25.93 19.17
CA ARG A 6 17.55 25.93 19.09
C ARG A 6 16.91 24.90 20.03
N HIS A 7 17.74 24.12 20.73
CA HIS A 7 17.27 23.11 21.65
C HIS A 7 17.23 23.66 23.08
N ASP A 8 16.08 23.51 23.73
CA ASP A 8 15.96 23.74 25.17
C ASP A 8 16.47 22.48 25.93
N PRO A 9 17.60 22.57 26.67
CA PRO A 9 18.15 21.44 27.41
C PRO A 9 17.43 21.16 28.73
N GLY A 10 16.47 22.02 29.14
CA GLY A 10 15.74 21.89 30.38
C GLY A 10 14.88 20.64 30.48
N PRO A 11 14.49 20.20 31.68
CA PRO A 11 13.61 19.07 31.89
C PRO A 11 12.19 19.38 31.36
N LYS A 12 11.59 18.40 30.68
CA LYS A 12 10.23 18.46 30.12
C LYS A 12 9.43 17.29 30.66
N THR A 13 8.18 17.54 31.05
CA THR A 13 7.26 16.47 31.46
C THR A 13 6.37 16.09 30.28
N ILE A 14 6.55 14.87 29.76
CA ILE A 14 5.81 14.36 28.61
C ILE A 14 5.23 12.98 28.96
N LEU A 15 3.92 12.83 28.89
CA LEU A 15 3.18 11.61 29.23
C LEU A 15 3.59 11.05 30.60
N GLY A 16 3.68 11.93 31.61
CA GLY A 16 3.99 11.58 32.99
C GLY A 16 5.47 11.32 33.29
N ARG A 17 6.36 11.37 32.30
CA ARG A 17 7.81 11.25 32.51
C ARG A 17 8.50 12.61 32.40
N THR A 18 9.27 12.98 33.40
CA THR A 18 10.10 14.19 33.40
C THR A 18 11.55 13.83 33.07
N ALA A 19 12.08 14.39 31.98
CA ALA A 19 13.47 14.22 31.55
C ALA A 19 13.92 15.37 30.64
N ALA A 20 15.23 15.52 30.47
CA ALA A 20 15.81 16.43 29.48
C ALA A 20 15.72 15.77 28.08
N PHE A 21 14.50 15.73 27.53
CA PHE A 21 14.27 15.11 26.24
C PHE A 21 14.90 15.91 25.09
N ASP A 22 15.62 15.21 24.24
CA ASP A 22 15.92 15.61 22.88
C ASP A 22 15.02 14.82 21.89
N GLY A 23 15.19 15.06 20.58
CA GLY A 23 14.37 14.39 19.58
C GLY A 23 14.51 12.86 19.58
N ALA A 24 15.70 12.35 19.83
CA ALA A 24 15.96 10.90 19.82
C ALA A 24 15.39 10.23 21.07
N SER A 25 15.65 10.77 22.23
CA SER A 25 15.15 10.24 23.51
C SER A 25 13.63 10.35 23.65
N LEU A 26 13.04 11.44 23.08
CA LEU A 26 11.59 11.56 23.01
C LEU A 26 10.97 10.54 22.06
N ALA A 27 11.55 10.33 20.87
CA ALA A 27 11.06 9.33 19.93
C ALA A 27 11.12 7.91 20.54
N ALA A 28 12.21 7.56 21.22
CA ALA A 28 12.33 6.30 21.93
C ALA A 28 11.25 6.14 23.01
N TRP A 29 11.03 7.16 23.83
CA TRP A 29 9.98 7.17 24.85
C TRP A 29 8.58 7.02 24.27
N LEU A 30 8.28 7.71 23.17
CA LEU A 30 6.99 7.60 22.49
C LEU A 30 6.79 6.21 21.86
N ALA A 31 7.84 5.60 21.32
CA ALA A 31 7.77 4.24 20.74
C ALA A 31 7.40 3.18 21.80
N GLU A 32 7.83 3.34 23.06
CA GLU A 32 7.51 2.44 24.16
C GLU A 32 6.05 2.52 24.63
N GLN A 33 5.31 3.58 24.25
CA GLN A 33 3.93 3.78 24.73
C GLN A 33 2.99 2.71 24.16
N PRO A 34 2.08 2.12 24.98
CA PRO A 34 1.06 1.19 24.50
C PRO A 34 0.17 1.80 23.41
N ALA A 35 -0.11 3.11 23.51
CA ALA A 35 -0.90 3.85 22.52
C ALA A 35 -0.23 3.86 21.14
N THR A 36 1.10 3.99 21.09
CA THR A 36 1.87 3.91 19.84
C THR A 36 1.75 2.54 19.20
N ALA A 37 1.91 1.47 19.99
CA ALA A 37 1.77 0.11 19.49
C ALA A 37 0.36 -0.14 18.90
N ARG A 38 -0.69 0.28 19.59
CA ARG A 38 -2.07 0.18 19.09
C ARG A 38 -2.26 0.98 17.79
N HIS A 39 -1.77 2.22 17.78
CA HIS A 39 -1.92 3.10 16.62
C HIS A 39 -1.23 2.51 15.37
N ILE A 40 0.03 2.10 15.49
CA ILE A 40 0.78 1.53 14.37
C ILE A 40 0.16 0.21 13.90
N THR A 41 -0.21 -0.68 14.84
CA THR A 41 -0.88 -1.94 14.52
C THR A 41 -2.19 -1.69 13.77
N ASN A 42 -3.02 -0.76 14.24
CA ASN A 42 -4.28 -0.41 13.56
C ASN A 42 -4.06 0.14 12.15
N ARG A 43 -3.04 1.02 11.97
CA ARG A 43 -2.69 1.57 10.67
C ARG A 43 -2.24 0.49 9.69
N LEU A 44 -1.33 -0.39 10.11
CA LEU A 44 -0.84 -1.50 9.29
C LEU A 44 -1.96 -2.50 8.98
N TRP A 45 -2.81 -2.79 9.96
CA TRP A 45 -3.98 -3.65 9.73
C TRP A 45 -4.91 -3.07 8.66
N LEU A 46 -5.31 -1.80 8.79
CA LEU A 46 -6.17 -1.15 7.80
C LEU A 46 -5.56 -1.19 6.39
N GLN A 47 -4.26 -0.99 6.30
CA GLN A 47 -3.56 -1.04 5.02
C GLN A 47 -3.51 -2.46 4.42
N ARG A 48 -3.38 -3.50 5.27
CA ARG A 48 -3.21 -4.89 4.81
C ARG A 48 -4.54 -5.63 4.64
N VAL A 49 -5.54 -5.32 5.46
CA VAL A 49 -6.81 -6.04 5.53
C VAL A 49 -7.97 -5.22 4.92
N GLY A 50 -7.90 -3.89 4.98
CA GLY A 50 -8.89 -2.99 4.39
C GLY A 50 -10.09 -2.70 5.28
N THR A 51 -10.26 -3.41 6.40
CA THR A 51 -11.33 -3.22 7.38
C THR A 51 -10.76 -2.94 8.76
N LEU A 52 -11.58 -2.45 9.69
CA LEU A 52 -11.12 -2.25 11.07
C LEU A 52 -10.79 -3.60 11.75
N PRO A 53 -9.73 -3.67 12.56
CA PRO A 53 -9.42 -4.87 13.32
C PRO A 53 -10.47 -5.09 14.42
N PRO A 54 -10.85 -6.35 14.71
CA PRO A 54 -11.59 -6.65 15.94
C PRO A 54 -10.80 -6.15 17.16
N PRO A 55 -11.45 -5.53 18.16
CA PRO A 55 -10.73 -4.94 19.31
C PRO A 55 -9.79 -5.91 20.02
N GLN A 56 -10.21 -7.14 20.23
CA GLN A 56 -9.38 -8.17 20.85
C GLN A 56 -8.16 -8.52 19.99
N ARG A 57 -8.32 -8.58 18.68
CA ARG A 57 -7.22 -8.82 17.73
C ARG A 57 -6.21 -7.69 17.75
N LEU A 58 -6.69 -6.44 17.78
CA LEU A 58 -5.83 -5.26 17.86
C LEU A 58 -4.96 -5.30 19.12
N GLU A 59 -5.57 -5.56 20.28
CA GLU A 59 -4.83 -5.62 21.55
C GLU A 59 -3.82 -6.76 21.58
N ALA A 60 -4.19 -7.95 21.09
CA ALA A 60 -3.29 -9.09 21.02
C ALA A 60 -2.05 -8.81 20.14
N LEU A 61 -2.27 -8.24 18.95
CA LEU A 61 -1.19 -7.88 18.03
C LEU A 61 -0.32 -6.75 18.58
N ALA A 62 -0.91 -5.70 19.14
CA ALA A 62 -0.15 -4.58 19.73
C ALA A 62 0.70 -5.03 20.93
N SER A 63 0.14 -5.88 21.78
CA SER A 63 0.86 -6.47 22.92
C SER A 63 1.99 -7.40 22.44
N GLY A 64 1.69 -8.31 21.52
CA GLY A 64 2.67 -9.23 20.94
C GLY A 64 3.82 -8.47 20.27
N TRP A 65 3.51 -7.43 19.49
CA TRP A 65 4.52 -6.61 18.82
C TRP A 65 5.47 -5.93 19.81
N ARG A 66 4.96 -5.42 20.94
CA ARG A 66 5.80 -4.87 22.01
C ARG A 66 6.73 -5.94 22.64
N GLN A 67 6.22 -7.17 22.84
CA GLN A 67 7.03 -8.30 23.32
C GLN A 67 8.13 -8.69 22.33
N GLN A 68 7.91 -8.46 21.03
CA GLN A 68 8.88 -8.67 19.96
C GLN A 68 9.74 -7.44 19.67
N GLN A 69 9.95 -6.58 20.68
CA GLN A 69 10.81 -5.39 20.58
C GLN A 69 10.47 -4.48 19.40
N LEU A 70 9.19 -4.36 19.07
CA LEU A 70 8.67 -3.55 17.97
C LEU A 70 9.21 -3.97 16.59
N ALA A 71 9.49 -5.26 16.39
CA ALA A 71 9.92 -5.80 15.11
C ALA A 71 8.80 -5.72 14.08
N ILE A 72 8.89 -4.80 13.11
CA ILE A 72 7.89 -4.61 12.04
C ILE A 72 7.67 -5.89 11.22
N PRO A 73 8.71 -6.68 10.83
CA PRO A 73 8.48 -7.91 10.09
C PRO A 73 7.58 -8.90 10.81
N TRP A 74 7.73 -9.04 12.13
CA TRP A 74 6.85 -9.89 12.93
C TRP A 74 5.39 -9.42 12.86
N LEU A 75 5.15 -8.11 13.03
CA LEU A 75 3.80 -7.56 13.01
C LEU A 75 3.13 -7.75 11.63
N LEU A 76 3.87 -7.49 10.56
CA LEU A 76 3.36 -7.72 9.20
C LEU A 76 3.02 -9.19 8.96
N GLN A 77 3.90 -10.12 9.35
CA GLN A 77 3.64 -11.54 9.24
C GLN A 77 2.40 -11.96 10.05
N ALA A 78 2.30 -11.50 11.30
CA ALA A 78 1.17 -11.81 12.17
C ALA A 78 -0.16 -11.27 11.63
N ILE A 79 -0.16 -10.11 10.97
CA ILE A 79 -1.33 -9.57 10.26
C ILE A 79 -1.64 -10.43 9.04
N ASP A 80 -0.66 -10.65 8.16
CA ASP A 80 -0.87 -11.29 6.85
C ASP A 80 -1.28 -12.76 6.94
N THR A 81 -0.90 -13.45 8.02
CA THR A 81 -1.29 -14.84 8.29
C THR A 81 -2.56 -14.95 9.13
N SER A 82 -3.16 -13.84 9.55
CA SER A 82 -4.42 -13.88 10.31
C SER A 82 -5.58 -14.40 9.47
N PRO A 83 -6.54 -15.11 10.08
CA PRO A 83 -7.73 -15.58 9.37
C PRO A 83 -8.50 -14.43 8.69
N GLU A 84 -8.56 -13.27 9.34
CA GLU A 84 -9.25 -12.09 8.83
C GLU A 84 -8.56 -11.53 7.57
N ALA A 85 -7.23 -11.50 7.53
CA ALA A 85 -6.50 -11.05 6.36
C ALA A 85 -6.65 -12.05 5.19
N ILE A 86 -6.65 -13.35 5.47
CA ILE A 86 -6.88 -14.39 4.47
C ILE A 86 -8.30 -14.27 3.90
N ALA A 87 -9.31 -14.14 4.76
CA ALA A 87 -10.70 -13.96 4.34
C ALA A 87 -10.90 -12.67 3.53
N SER A 88 -10.27 -11.57 3.94
CA SER A 88 -10.33 -10.30 3.21
C SER A 88 -9.80 -10.42 1.78
N ARG A 89 -8.66 -11.09 1.60
CA ARG A 89 -8.10 -11.35 0.25
C ARG A 89 -9.02 -12.22 -0.59
N GLN A 90 -9.55 -13.31 -0.02
CA GLN A 90 -10.46 -14.21 -0.73
C GLN A 90 -11.78 -13.56 -1.14
N GLN A 91 -12.22 -12.53 -0.41
CA GLN A 91 -13.45 -11.79 -0.68
C GLN A 91 -13.20 -10.50 -1.48
N GLY A 92 -11.95 -10.15 -1.75
CA GLY A 92 -11.62 -8.91 -2.45
C GLY A 92 -12.05 -7.65 -1.71
N LEU A 93 -11.94 -7.63 -0.38
CA LEU A 93 -12.44 -6.52 0.44
C LEU A 93 -11.50 -5.30 0.45
N ARG A 94 -10.27 -5.46 -0.01
CA ARG A 94 -9.29 -4.38 -0.04
C ARG A 94 -9.16 -3.81 -1.45
N LEU A 95 -9.33 -2.51 -1.57
CA LEU A 95 -9.03 -1.78 -2.80
C LEU A 95 -7.52 -1.49 -2.85
N ALA A 96 -6.88 -1.85 -3.94
CA ALA A 96 -5.49 -1.49 -4.19
C ALA A 96 -5.32 0.02 -4.33
N ASP A 97 -4.30 0.59 -3.71
CA ASP A 97 -3.98 1.99 -3.95
C ASP A 97 -3.37 2.20 -5.35
N PRO A 98 -3.27 3.46 -5.84
CA PRO A 98 -2.73 3.72 -7.18
C PRO A 98 -1.34 3.15 -7.40
N LEU A 99 -0.46 3.22 -6.39
CA LEU A 99 0.90 2.71 -6.50
C LEU A 99 0.91 1.17 -6.60
N GLU A 100 0.06 0.48 -5.83
CA GLU A 100 -0.07 -0.98 -5.91
C GLU A 100 -0.56 -1.42 -7.30
N VAL A 101 -1.58 -0.74 -7.84
CA VAL A 101 -2.11 -1.05 -9.18
C VAL A 101 -1.04 -0.85 -10.25
N VAL A 102 -0.34 0.29 -10.23
CA VAL A 102 0.72 0.59 -11.20
C VAL A 102 1.88 -0.38 -11.06
N ALA A 103 2.36 -0.64 -9.84
CA ALA A 103 3.47 -1.55 -9.59
C ALA A 103 3.16 -2.99 -10.04
N ARG A 104 1.94 -3.47 -9.79
CA ARG A 104 1.48 -4.78 -10.24
C ARG A 104 1.43 -4.84 -11.77
N SER A 105 0.90 -3.81 -12.41
CA SER A 105 0.83 -3.74 -13.88
C SER A 105 2.21 -3.70 -14.52
N LEU A 106 3.15 -2.93 -13.97
CA LEU A 106 4.54 -2.90 -14.44
C LEU A 106 5.24 -4.25 -14.26
N ARG A 107 5.03 -4.92 -13.12
CA ARG A 107 5.58 -6.26 -12.88
C ARG A 107 5.04 -7.28 -13.85
N LEU A 108 3.75 -7.21 -14.17
CA LEU A 108 3.13 -8.12 -15.15
C LEU A 108 3.67 -7.87 -16.56
N LEU A 109 3.83 -6.62 -16.96
CA LEU A 109 4.43 -6.26 -18.25
C LEU A 109 5.92 -6.65 -18.33
N GLY A 110 6.64 -6.62 -17.19
CA GLY A 110 8.08 -6.88 -17.15
C GLY A 110 8.93 -5.88 -17.95
N SER A 111 8.34 -4.81 -18.47
CA SER A 111 9.04 -3.78 -19.24
C SER A 111 9.96 -2.96 -18.33
N ARG A 112 11.20 -2.74 -18.82
CA ARG A 112 12.20 -1.86 -18.19
C ARG A 112 12.43 -0.59 -19.00
N HIS A 113 11.60 -0.33 -20.01
CA HIS A 113 11.74 0.88 -20.82
C HIS A 113 11.50 2.13 -19.96
N PRO A 114 12.29 3.21 -20.13
CA PRO A 114 12.14 4.44 -19.34
C PRO A 114 10.73 5.05 -19.43
N ASP A 115 10.07 4.93 -20.58
CA ASP A 115 8.72 5.46 -20.78
C ASP A 115 7.68 4.77 -19.91
N ALA A 116 7.87 3.48 -19.57
CA ALA A 116 6.99 2.79 -18.63
C ALA A 116 6.97 3.49 -17.27
N LEU A 117 8.15 3.91 -16.77
CA LEU A 117 8.25 4.68 -15.52
C LEU A 117 7.68 6.09 -15.68
N ALA A 118 7.97 6.78 -16.78
CA ALA A 118 7.51 8.14 -17.04
C ALA A 118 5.96 8.21 -17.14
N ILE A 119 5.34 7.27 -17.86
CA ILE A 119 3.87 7.14 -17.95
C ILE A 119 3.29 6.85 -16.56
N SER A 120 3.90 5.93 -15.81
CA SER A 120 3.46 5.55 -14.48
C SER A 120 3.49 6.72 -13.50
N LEU A 121 4.56 7.49 -13.46
CA LEU A 121 4.68 8.65 -12.57
C LEU A 121 3.67 9.76 -12.90
N ARG A 122 3.41 10.01 -14.19
CA ARG A 122 2.32 10.92 -14.60
C ARG A 122 0.96 10.39 -14.16
N GLY A 123 0.73 9.08 -14.32
CA GLY A 123 -0.48 8.41 -13.88
C GLY A 123 -0.70 8.51 -12.38
N LEU A 124 0.32 8.24 -11.57
CA LEU A 124 0.26 8.31 -10.10
C LEU A 124 -0.09 9.73 -9.62
N ARG A 125 0.49 10.77 -10.23
CA ARG A 125 0.08 12.16 -9.94
C ARG A 125 -1.38 12.42 -10.28
N ALA A 126 -1.84 11.95 -11.43
CA ALA A 126 -3.24 12.12 -11.85
C ALA A 126 -4.22 11.34 -10.94
N MET A 127 -3.78 10.22 -10.38
CA MET A 127 -4.53 9.41 -9.41
C MET A 127 -4.44 9.94 -7.97
N GLY A 128 -3.69 11.01 -7.71
CA GLY A 128 -3.57 11.62 -6.38
C GLY A 128 -2.58 10.93 -5.44
N GLN A 129 -1.73 10.04 -5.95
CA GLN A 129 -0.68 9.38 -5.15
C GLN A 129 0.70 9.59 -5.79
N ALA A 130 1.14 10.85 -5.89
CA ALA A 130 2.52 11.15 -6.30
C ALA A 130 3.50 10.61 -5.24
N PRO A 131 4.49 9.78 -5.61
CA PRO A 131 5.46 9.27 -4.65
C PRO A 131 6.19 10.41 -3.94
N PHE A 132 6.31 10.30 -2.61
CA PHE A 132 6.95 11.26 -1.72
C PHE A 132 6.24 12.64 -1.59
N GLU A 133 5.10 12.84 -2.24
CA GLU A 133 4.31 14.08 -2.21
C GLU A 133 2.91 13.81 -1.63
N PRO A 134 2.76 13.46 -0.33
CA PRO A 134 1.46 13.22 0.26
C PRO A 134 0.63 14.52 0.31
N PRO A 135 -0.71 14.44 0.16
CA PRO A 135 -1.56 15.63 0.14
C PRO A 135 -1.66 16.35 1.49
N SER A 136 -1.29 15.68 2.58
CA SER A 136 -1.27 16.23 3.94
C SER A 136 -0.32 15.46 4.84
N VAL A 137 -0.14 15.94 6.06
CA VAL A 137 0.63 15.25 7.12
C VAL A 137 0.02 13.91 7.54
N GLN A 138 -1.23 13.66 7.19
CA GLN A 138 -1.90 12.37 7.44
C GLN A 138 -1.53 11.30 6.39
N GLY A 139 -0.83 11.67 5.32
CA GLY A 139 -0.49 10.79 4.20
C GLY A 139 -1.58 10.73 3.13
N TRP A 140 -1.63 9.63 2.39
CA TRP A 140 -2.60 9.37 1.33
C TRP A 140 -3.89 8.72 1.86
N PRO A 141 -5.00 8.79 1.11
CA PRO A 141 -6.23 8.06 1.39
C PRO A 141 -6.01 6.55 1.50
N HIS A 142 -6.95 5.86 2.13
CA HIS A 142 -6.89 4.41 2.31
C HIS A 142 -8.16 3.75 1.77
N ASN A 143 -8.02 2.54 1.24
CA ASN A 143 -9.10 1.65 0.81
C ASN A 143 -10.23 2.36 0.05
N ALA A 144 -11.47 2.30 0.53
CA ALA A 144 -12.65 2.86 -0.14
C ALA A 144 -12.56 4.35 -0.47
N LEU A 145 -11.71 5.12 0.20
CA LEU A 145 -11.48 6.52 -0.14
C LEU A 145 -10.87 6.72 -1.54
N TRP A 146 -10.26 5.67 -2.10
CA TRP A 146 -9.79 5.68 -3.49
C TRP A 146 -10.91 5.50 -4.53
N LEU A 147 -12.16 5.15 -4.13
CA LEU A 147 -13.32 5.00 -5.02
C LEU A 147 -13.91 6.34 -5.44
N HIS A 148 -13.07 7.23 -5.93
CA HIS A 148 -13.49 8.50 -6.49
C HIS A 148 -13.45 8.45 -8.02
N LEU A 149 -14.53 8.85 -8.70
CA LEU A 149 -14.67 8.74 -10.16
C LEU A 149 -13.48 9.32 -10.93
N ARG A 150 -12.98 10.49 -10.54
CA ARG A 150 -11.81 11.13 -11.14
C ARG A 150 -10.58 10.22 -11.08
N TRP A 151 -10.32 9.59 -9.94
CA TRP A 151 -9.15 8.72 -9.75
C TRP A 151 -9.30 7.39 -10.48
N LEU A 152 -10.51 6.81 -10.51
CA LEU A 152 -10.77 5.59 -11.28
C LEU A 152 -10.60 5.84 -12.80
N GLN A 153 -11.05 6.99 -13.30
CA GLN A 153 -10.79 7.38 -14.69
C GLN A 153 -9.30 7.60 -14.96
N ALA A 154 -8.56 8.23 -14.03
CA ALA A 154 -7.13 8.40 -14.14
C ALA A 154 -6.39 7.06 -14.16
N ARG A 155 -6.81 6.08 -13.31
CA ARG A 155 -6.29 4.71 -13.33
C ARG A 155 -6.45 4.06 -14.70
N ARG A 156 -7.68 4.07 -15.22
CA ARG A 156 -7.97 3.50 -16.54
C ARG A 156 -7.09 4.11 -17.61
N ARG A 157 -7.02 5.45 -17.68
CA ARG A 157 -6.20 6.16 -18.67
C ARG A 157 -4.71 5.83 -18.54
N SER A 158 -4.19 5.77 -17.32
CA SER A 158 -2.79 5.45 -17.07
C SER A 158 -2.43 4.03 -17.51
N LEU A 159 -3.27 3.04 -17.20
CA LEU A 159 -3.05 1.66 -17.61
C LEU A 159 -3.21 1.48 -19.13
N GLN A 160 -4.16 2.17 -19.74
CA GLN A 160 -4.30 2.19 -21.18
C GLN A 160 -3.09 2.83 -21.87
N ALA A 161 -2.54 3.92 -21.32
CA ALA A 161 -1.33 4.54 -21.85
C ALA A 161 -0.11 3.63 -21.80
N LEU A 162 0.04 2.83 -20.74
CA LEU A 162 1.11 1.81 -20.66
C LEU A 162 1.00 0.75 -21.75
N LEU A 163 -0.23 0.31 -22.06
CA LEU A 163 -0.47 -0.70 -23.10
C LEU A 163 -0.41 -0.13 -24.52
N ALA A 164 -0.69 1.17 -24.69
CA ALA A 164 -0.70 1.83 -25.99
C ALA A 164 0.69 2.26 -26.47
N ASP A 165 1.63 2.41 -25.53
CA ASP A 165 3.00 2.81 -25.85
C ASP A 165 3.76 1.66 -26.53
N GLU A 166 4.24 1.89 -27.75
CA GLU A 166 4.87 0.84 -28.56
C GLU A 166 6.24 0.39 -27.99
N GLU A 167 7.02 1.30 -27.45
CA GLU A 167 8.33 0.98 -26.87
C GLU A 167 8.19 0.19 -25.56
N VAL A 168 7.20 0.59 -24.74
CA VAL A 168 6.86 -0.17 -23.53
C VAL A 168 6.39 -1.57 -23.89
N TRP A 169 5.53 -1.69 -24.90
CA TRP A 169 5.01 -2.99 -25.34
C TRP A 169 6.09 -3.85 -25.99
N ALA A 170 6.92 -3.29 -26.85
CA ALA A 170 8.00 -4.02 -27.53
C ALA A 170 9.04 -4.55 -26.54
N SER A 171 9.26 -3.85 -25.43
CA SER A 171 10.18 -4.28 -24.36
C SER A 171 9.52 -5.17 -23.30
N ALA A 172 8.21 -5.47 -23.41
CA ALA A 172 7.51 -6.27 -22.43
C ALA A 172 8.01 -7.71 -22.36
N GLN A 173 8.17 -8.22 -21.15
CA GLN A 173 8.55 -9.60 -20.84
C GLN A 173 7.38 -10.30 -20.17
N LEU A 174 6.37 -10.61 -20.97
CA LEU A 174 5.13 -11.22 -20.47
C LEU A 174 5.37 -12.69 -20.06
N PRO A 175 4.64 -13.21 -19.05
CA PRO A 175 4.63 -14.64 -18.74
C PRO A 175 4.07 -15.43 -19.92
N ALA A 176 4.35 -16.73 -19.98
CA ALA A 176 3.78 -17.61 -21.00
C ALA A 176 2.25 -17.66 -20.96
N GLU A 177 1.69 -17.47 -19.75
CA GLU A 177 0.26 -17.50 -19.48
C GLU A 177 -0.10 -16.57 -18.32
N LEU A 178 -1.26 -15.95 -18.38
CA LEU A 178 -1.82 -15.15 -17.27
C LEU A 178 -2.44 -16.09 -16.25
N PRO A 179 -1.82 -16.30 -15.06
CA PRO A 179 -2.30 -17.31 -14.12
C PRO A 179 -3.55 -16.82 -13.35
N PRO A 180 -4.39 -17.74 -12.86
CA PRO A 180 -5.55 -17.40 -12.02
C PRO A 180 -5.22 -16.63 -10.75
N THR A 181 -3.99 -16.73 -10.28
CA THR A 181 -3.50 -16.08 -9.05
C THR A 181 -3.19 -14.58 -9.21
N LEU A 182 -3.35 -14.02 -10.42
CA LEU A 182 -3.13 -12.59 -10.68
C LEU A 182 -4.09 -11.68 -9.92
N THR A 183 -5.28 -12.18 -9.61
CA THR A 183 -6.35 -11.43 -8.96
C THR A 183 -6.88 -12.20 -7.76
N PRO A 184 -7.35 -11.52 -6.69
CA PRO A 184 -7.85 -12.19 -5.48
C PRO A 184 -9.14 -12.98 -5.72
N ILE A 185 -9.94 -12.56 -6.70
CA ILE A 185 -11.15 -13.25 -7.19
C ILE A 185 -11.13 -13.28 -8.72
N PRO A 186 -11.87 -14.20 -9.37
CA PRO A 186 -11.88 -14.30 -10.82
C PRO A 186 -12.31 -13.00 -11.50
N PRO A 187 -11.64 -12.56 -12.58
CA PRO A 187 -12.05 -11.40 -13.37
C PRO A 187 -13.40 -11.63 -14.04
N LEU A 188 -14.16 -10.56 -14.25
CA LEU A 188 -15.48 -10.59 -14.87
C LEU A 188 -15.38 -10.66 -16.41
N GLY A 189 -14.40 -9.97 -16.98
CA GLY A 189 -14.27 -9.80 -18.43
C GLY A 189 -13.24 -10.73 -19.11
N LEU A 190 -12.49 -11.52 -18.35
CA LEU A 190 -11.44 -12.39 -18.87
C LEU A 190 -11.35 -13.69 -18.06
N ALA A 191 -11.60 -14.82 -18.72
CA ALA A 191 -11.32 -16.11 -18.10
C ALA A 191 -9.82 -16.34 -17.95
N LEU A 192 -9.37 -16.74 -16.76
CA LEU A 192 -8.00 -17.12 -16.48
C LEU A 192 -7.92 -18.64 -16.26
N PRO A 193 -6.87 -19.31 -16.69
CA PRO A 193 -5.67 -18.78 -17.37
C PRO A 193 -5.94 -18.29 -18.79
N ALA A 194 -5.14 -17.30 -19.28
CA ALA A 194 -5.29 -16.74 -20.61
C ALA A 194 -3.94 -16.44 -21.24
N THR A 195 -3.87 -16.50 -22.58
CA THR A 195 -2.68 -16.07 -23.31
C THR A 195 -2.46 -14.57 -23.14
N PRO A 196 -1.26 -14.13 -22.75
CA PRO A 196 -0.96 -12.71 -22.64
C PRO A 196 -0.95 -12.06 -24.02
N SER A 197 -1.85 -11.09 -24.21
CA SER A 197 -1.93 -10.25 -25.38
C SER A 197 -2.31 -8.84 -24.97
N ARG A 198 -2.06 -7.83 -25.83
CA ARG A 198 -2.45 -6.46 -25.56
C ARG A 198 -3.96 -6.36 -25.30
N ALA A 199 -4.79 -7.11 -26.04
CA ALA A 199 -6.23 -7.16 -25.88
C ALA A 199 -6.64 -7.76 -24.52
N ASN A 200 -6.08 -8.92 -24.14
CA ASN A 200 -6.39 -9.57 -22.87
C ASN A 200 -5.92 -8.75 -21.68
N LEU A 201 -4.75 -8.10 -21.77
CA LEU A 201 -4.29 -7.18 -20.72
C LEU A 201 -5.16 -5.92 -20.64
N SER A 202 -5.62 -5.39 -21.76
CA SER A 202 -6.56 -4.25 -21.77
C SER A 202 -7.88 -4.61 -21.08
N THR A 203 -8.41 -5.79 -21.34
CA THR A 203 -9.61 -6.32 -20.65
C THR A 203 -9.37 -6.50 -19.17
N LEU A 204 -8.27 -7.14 -18.78
CA LEU A 204 -7.91 -7.37 -17.38
C LEU A 204 -7.72 -6.05 -16.62
N PHE A 205 -6.98 -5.10 -17.18
CA PHE A 205 -6.71 -3.80 -16.52
C PHE A 205 -7.96 -2.93 -16.39
N ALA A 206 -8.96 -3.13 -17.25
CA ALA A 206 -10.25 -2.48 -17.15
C ALA A 206 -11.22 -3.18 -16.19
N ASP A 207 -10.94 -4.44 -15.82
CA ASP A 207 -11.80 -5.21 -14.93
C ASP A 207 -11.78 -4.64 -13.50
N PRO A 208 -12.95 -4.52 -12.84
CA PRO A 208 -13.03 -4.06 -11.45
C PRO A 208 -12.14 -4.87 -10.49
N VAL A 209 -11.97 -6.15 -10.75
CA VAL A 209 -11.14 -7.05 -9.93
C VAL A 209 -9.65 -6.66 -9.96
N TRP A 210 -9.18 -6.04 -11.05
CA TRP A 210 -7.83 -5.48 -11.12
C TRP A 210 -7.61 -4.30 -10.18
N GLN A 211 -8.67 -3.74 -9.61
CA GLN A 211 -8.59 -2.68 -8.61
C GLN A 211 -8.50 -3.23 -7.17
N LEU A 212 -8.67 -4.53 -6.96
CA LEU A 212 -8.60 -5.20 -5.66
C LEU A 212 -7.17 -5.66 -5.35
N ALA A 213 -6.88 -5.88 -4.06
CA ALA A 213 -5.55 -6.28 -3.59
C ALA A 213 -5.61 -7.42 -2.57
#